data_473e09d5784161be0807f13314bbe1db
#
_entry.id   473e09d5784161be0807f13314bbe1db
#
_cell.length_a   1.000
_cell.length_b   1.000
_cell.length_c   1.000
_cell.angle_alpha   90.00
_cell.angle_beta   90.00
_cell.angle_gamma   90.00
#
_symmetry.space_group_name_H-M   'P 1'
#
loop_
_entity.id
_entity.type
_entity.pdbx_description
1 polymer ?
#
loop_
_entity_poly.entity_id
_entity_poly.type
_entity_poly.pdbx_seq_one_letter_code
_entity_poly.pdbx_strand_id
1 'polypeptide(L)'
;WIGFCILESVNPMSGLALAIEGVINVFSDPGDTRVLIFTLIIGGLIATIEKAGGVRGFINLLEERKWVDNPVRAQWLAYSIGVVVFIESNITLLVAGSISRPLFDRYKISREKLAYIIDSTSAPICILIPLNAWGAVVVALLASSGIDQPIDVFVDSILFNFYPIAVLVTAAIVIWKGIDIGPMKAAQARTEAGEMLWPNATPMVDPSI
;
A
#
# COMPACT_ATOMS: atom_id res chain seq x y z
N TRP A 1 -8.02 -19.32 -15.95
CA TRP A 1 -8.22 -20.17 -17.15
C TRP A 1 -7.38 -21.45 -17.08
N ILE A 2 -6.05 -21.37 -17.00
CA ILE A 2 -5.17 -22.56 -16.93
C ILE A 2 -5.61 -23.53 -15.79
N GLY A 3 -5.90 -23.02 -14.58
CA GLY A 3 -6.37 -23.82 -13.47
C GLY A 3 -7.68 -24.53 -13.79
N PHE A 4 -8.65 -23.88 -14.39
CA PHE A 4 -9.91 -24.49 -14.83
C PHE A 4 -9.71 -25.52 -15.94
N CYS A 5 -8.78 -25.27 -16.88
CA CYS A 5 -8.43 -26.26 -17.89
C CYS A 5 -7.86 -27.56 -17.26
N ILE A 6 -7.06 -27.45 -16.21
CA ILE A 6 -6.49 -28.61 -15.50
C ILE A 6 -7.59 -29.38 -14.78
N LEU A 7 -8.52 -28.68 -14.12
CA LEU A 7 -9.64 -29.29 -13.40
C LEU A 7 -10.60 -30.04 -14.34
N GLU A 8 -10.80 -29.55 -15.57
CA GLU A 8 -11.65 -30.10 -16.60
C GLU A 8 -10.91 -31.05 -17.59
N SER A 9 -9.99 -31.84 -17.08
CA SER A 9 -9.28 -32.86 -17.89
C SER A 9 -8.57 -32.27 -19.13
N VAL A 10 -8.01 -31.07 -18.98
CA VAL A 10 -7.23 -30.35 -20.03
C VAL A 10 -8.09 -29.95 -21.24
N ASN A 11 -9.39 -29.71 -21.06
CA ASN A 11 -10.25 -29.19 -22.12
C ASN A 11 -10.23 -27.63 -22.14
N PRO A 12 -9.64 -26.98 -23.17
CA PRO A 12 -9.54 -25.53 -23.22
C PRO A 12 -10.88 -24.79 -23.31
N MET A 13 -11.88 -25.38 -23.97
CA MET A 13 -13.20 -24.75 -24.14
C MET A 13 -14.01 -24.79 -22.84
N SER A 14 -14.04 -25.92 -22.16
CA SER A 14 -14.67 -26.04 -20.85
C SER A 14 -13.96 -25.16 -19.80
N GLY A 15 -12.63 -25.11 -19.84
CA GLY A 15 -11.86 -24.23 -18.96
C GLY A 15 -12.14 -22.74 -19.20
N LEU A 16 -12.38 -22.33 -20.45
CA LEU A 16 -12.78 -20.97 -20.80
C LEU A 16 -14.20 -20.67 -20.29
N ALA A 17 -15.15 -21.57 -20.49
CA ALA A 17 -16.52 -21.43 -20.02
C ALA A 17 -16.56 -21.25 -18.49
N LEU A 18 -15.86 -22.10 -17.74
CA LEU A 18 -15.73 -22.01 -16.28
C LEU A 18 -15.04 -20.74 -15.81
N ALA A 19 -14.05 -20.25 -16.54
CA ALA A 19 -13.40 -18.98 -16.22
C ALA A 19 -14.36 -17.80 -16.37
N ILE A 20 -15.17 -17.78 -17.42
CA ILE A 20 -16.23 -16.75 -17.63
C ILE A 20 -17.30 -16.86 -16.55
N GLU A 21 -17.76 -18.06 -16.27
CA GLU A 21 -18.74 -18.33 -15.22
C GLU A 21 -18.21 -17.90 -13.83
N GLY A 22 -16.94 -18.16 -13.54
CA GLY A 22 -16.26 -17.68 -12.33
C GLY A 22 -16.31 -16.18 -12.18
N VAL A 23 -16.10 -15.43 -13.27
CA VAL A 23 -16.21 -13.95 -13.26
C VAL A 23 -17.67 -13.52 -13.02
N ILE A 24 -18.64 -14.18 -13.63
CA ILE A 24 -20.06 -13.88 -13.45
C ILE A 24 -20.49 -14.16 -12.01
N ASN A 25 -20.02 -15.24 -11.43
CA ASN A 25 -20.36 -15.66 -10.06
C ASN A 25 -19.87 -14.67 -9.00
N VAL A 26 -18.78 -13.95 -9.24
CA VAL A 26 -18.32 -12.84 -8.37
C VAL A 26 -19.41 -11.77 -8.19
N PHE A 27 -20.18 -11.46 -9.26
CA PHE A 27 -21.28 -10.51 -9.17
C PHE A 27 -22.58 -11.10 -8.58
N SER A 28 -22.67 -12.41 -8.50
CA SER A 28 -23.80 -13.13 -7.91
C SER A 28 -23.64 -13.37 -6.42
N ASP A 29 -22.39 -13.37 -5.92
CA ASP A 29 -22.12 -13.49 -4.50
C ASP A 29 -22.24 -12.12 -3.81
N PRO A 30 -23.09 -12.01 -2.76
CA PRO A 30 -23.28 -10.73 -2.06
C PRO A 30 -22.02 -10.24 -1.35
N GLY A 31 -21.12 -11.13 -0.91
CA GLY A 31 -19.85 -10.78 -0.27
C GLY A 31 -18.89 -10.16 -1.24
N ASP A 32 -18.64 -10.84 -2.35
CA ASP A 32 -17.74 -10.36 -3.42
C ASP A 32 -18.25 -9.06 -4.05
N THR A 33 -19.56 -8.96 -4.30
CA THR A 33 -20.20 -7.74 -4.82
C THR A 33 -20.01 -6.55 -3.88
N ARG A 34 -20.13 -6.74 -2.56
CA ARG A 34 -19.88 -5.67 -1.58
C ARG A 34 -18.44 -5.17 -1.63
N VAL A 35 -17.47 -6.07 -1.76
CA VAL A 35 -16.05 -5.71 -1.88
C VAL A 35 -15.80 -4.88 -3.13
N LEU A 36 -16.38 -5.28 -4.28
CA LEU A 36 -16.26 -4.53 -5.54
C LEU A 36 -16.86 -3.12 -5.42
N ILE A 37 -18.09 -3.01 -4.90
CA ILE A 37 -18.77 -1.72 -4.73
C ILE A 37 -18.00 -0.83 -3.74
N PHE A 38 -17.54 -1.39 -2.62
CA PHE A 38 -16.71 -0.68 -1.64
C PHE A 38 -15.45 -0.11 -2.28
N THR A 39 -14.73 -0.91 -3.05
CA THR A 39 -13.48 -0.49 -3.73
C THR A 39 -13.74 0.65 -4.72
N LEU A 40 -14.82 0.58 -5.51
CA LEU A 40 -15.20 1.63 -6.45
C LEU A 40 -15.56 2.94 -5.72
N ILE A 41 -16.34 2.87 -4.65
CA ILE A 41 -16.76 4.05 -3.86
C ILE A 41 -15.54 4.70 -3.21
N ILE A 42 -14.68 3.92 -2.57
CA ILE A 42 -13.46 4.43 -1.94
C ILE A 42 -12.52 5.04 -2.98
N GLY A 43 -12.31 4.37 -4.12
CA GLY A 43 -11.51 4.92 -5.22
C GLY A 43 -12.05 6.27 -5.72
N GLY A 44 -13.37 6.38 -5.91
CA GLY A 44 -14.04 7.64 -6.27
C GLY A 44 -13.89 8.74 -5.21
N LEU A 45 -14.01 8.38 -3.93
CA LEU A 45 -13.82 9.32 -2.82
C LEU A 45 -12.40 9.90 -2.80
N ILE A 46 -11.40 9.05 -2.96
CA ILE A 46 -9.99 9.47 -2.96
C ILE A 46 -9.67 10.34 -4.15
N ALA A 47 -10.09 9.94 -5.36
CA ALA A 47 -9.93 10.77 -6.54
C ALA A 47 -10.59 12.15 -6.37
N THR A 48 -11.71 12.22 -5.65
CA THR A 48 -12.39 13.47 -5.33
C THR A 48 -11.58 14.32 -4.35
N ILE A 49 -11.05 13.74 -3.28
CA ILE A 49 -10.20 14.41 -2.30
C ILE A 49 -8.94 14.97 -2.97
N GLU A 50 -8.32 14.17 -3.85
CA GLU A 50 -7.12 14.58 -4.61
C GLU A 50 -7.42 15.75 -5.54
N LYS A 51 -8.47 15.66 -6.35
CA LYS A 51 -8.91 16.75 -7.24
C LYS A 51 -9.35 18.00 -6.51
N ALA A 52 -9.93 17.86 -5.32
CA ALA A 52 -10.29 18.99 -4.45
C ALA A 52 -9.08 19.67 -3.80
N GLY A 53 -7.85 19.18 -4.06
CA GLY A 53 -6.63 19.74 -3.48
C GLY A 53 -6.39 19.34 -2.02
N GLY A 54 -7.07 18.32 -1.52
CA GLY A 54 -6.92 17.85 -0.14
C GLY A 54 -5.48 17.45 0.20
N VAL A 55 -4.80 16.80 -0.74
CA VAL A 55 -3.38 16.43 -0.60
C VAL A 55 -2.49 17.68 -0.49
N ARG A 56 -2.68 18.67 -1.38
CA ARG A 56 -1.92 19.93 -1.34
C ARG A 56 -2.21 20.72 -0.07
N GLY A 57 -3.48 20.80 0.36
CA GLY A 57 -3.86 21.45 1.61
C GLY A 57 -3.19 20.81 2.83
N PHE A 58 -3.09 19.49 2.85
CA PHE A 58 -2.41 18.76 3.93
C PHE A 58 -0.89 19.02 3.93
N ILE A 59 -0.24 19.04 2.75
CA ILE A 59 1.19 19.38 2.63
C ILE A 59 1.44 20.81 3.15
N ASN A 60 0.63 21.79 2.71
CA ASN A 60 0.75 23.16 3.15
C ASN A 60 0.60 23.30 4.68
N LEU A 61 -0.36 22.58 5.28
CA LEU A 61 -0.56 22.55 6.73
C LEU A 61 0.69 22.02 7.47
N LEU A 62 1.33 20.99 6.93
CA LEU A 62 2.55 20.41 7.50
C LEU A 62 3.74 21.37 7.39
N GLU A 63 3.85 22.10 6.28
CA GLU A 63 4.89 23.10 6.07
C GLU A 63 4.71 24.34 6.94
N GLU A 64 3.49 24.88 7.01
CA GLU A 64 3.16 26.03 7.87
C GLU A 64 3.45 25.75 9.36
N ARG A 65 3.15 24.54 9.82
CA ARG A 65 3.41 24.12 11.20
C ARG A 65 4.85 23.72 11.47
N LYS A 66 5.72 23.70 10.45
CA LYS A 66 7.13 23.26 10.54
C LYS A 66 7.29 21.89 11.20
N TRP A 67 6.32 20.99 11.00
CA TRP A 67 6.38 19.65 11.56
C TRP A 67 7.48 18.80 10.91
N VAL A 68 7.84 19.14 9.68
CA VAL A 68 8.91 18.47 8.93
C VAL A 68 10.02 19.48 8.66
N ASP A 69 11.03 19.49 9.52
CA ASP A 69 12.17 20.42 9.47
C ASP A 69 13.51 19.73 9.20
N ASN A 70 13.51 18.41 9.14
CA ASN A 70 14.72 17.62 8.91
C ASN A 70 14.44 16.31 8.15
N PRO A 71 15.50 15.67 7.58
CA PRO A 71 15.36 14.43 6.80
C PRO A 71 14.70 13.27 7.55
N VAL A 72 14.96 13.15 8.85
CA VAL A 72 14.41 12.05 9.67
C VAL A 72 12.91 12.25 9.86
N ARG A 73 12.45 13.48 10.10
CA ARG A 73 11.03 13.78 10.23
C ARG A 73 10.27 13.59 8.91
N ALA A 74 10.91 13.87 7.78
CA ALA A 74 10.32 13.57 6.47
C ALA A 74 10.06 12.06 6.29
N GLN A 75 10.99 11.22 6.71
CA GLN A 75 10.85 9.77 6.66
C GLN A 75 9.78 9.27 7.64
N TRP A 76 9.75 9.81 8.85
CA TRP A 76 8.70 9.48 9.82
C TRP A 76 7.31 9.91 9.36
N LEU A 77 7.21 11.02 8.62
CA LEU A 77 5.95 11.41 8.01
C LEU A 77 5.47 10.37 7.01
N ALA A 78 6.34 9.94 6.07
CA ALA A 78 6.02 8.90 5.11
C ALA A 78 5.57 7.60 5.80
N TYR A 79 6.30 7.19 6.83
CA TYR A 79 5.96 6.04 7.66
C TYR A 79 4.59 6.19 8.33
N SER A 80 4.34 7.34 8.95
CA SER A 80 3.08 7.60 9.66
C SER A 80 1.88 7.61 8.72
N ILE A 81 2.01 8.20 7.53
CA ILE A 81 0.96 8.16 6.51
C ILE A 81 0.70 6.71 6.08
N GLY A 82 1.77 5.93 5.84
CA GLY A 82 1.67 4.52 5.48
C GLY A 82 0.96 3.66 6.53
N VAL A 83 1.10 4.00 7.81
CA VAL A 83 0.43 3.30 8.92
C VAL A 83 -1.00 3.78 9.14
N VAL A 84 -1.25 5.09 9.03
CA VAL A 84 -2.58 5.68 9.33
C VAL A 84 -3.58 5.44 8.19
N VAL A 85 -3.10 5.44 6.94
CA VAL A 85 -3.95 5.19 5.77
C VAL A 85 -3.98 3.69 5.48
N PHE A 86 -4.69 2.93 6.31
CA PHE A 86 -4.75 1.45 6.24
C PHE A 86 -5.96 0.90 5.46
N ILE A 87 -6.74 1.75 4.82
CA ILE A 87 -7.99 1.36 4.15
C ILE A 87 -7.72 0.46 2.95
N GLU A 88 -6.74 0.83 2.12
CA GLU A 88 -6.34 0.06 0.95
C GLU A 88 -4.87 0.38 0.60
N SER A 89 -4.07 -0.65 0.35
CA SER A 89 -2.61 -0.51 0.19
C SER A 89 -2.19 0.31 -1.03
N ASN A 90 -2.86 0.15 -2.19
CA ASN A 90 -2.54 0.92 -3.40
C ASN A 90 -2.82 2.40 -3.22
N ILE A 91 -3.89 2.73 -2.51
CA ILE A 91 -4.25 4.10 -2.18
C ILE A 91 -3.20 4.70 -1.24
N THR A 92 -2.81 3.95 -0.23
CA THR A 92 -1.75 4.35 0.70
C THR A 92 -0.45 4.65 -0.05
N LEU A 93 -0.06 3.80 -1.02
CA LEU A 93 1.11 4.02 -1.87
C LEU A 93 1.04 5.35 -2.62
N LEU A 94 -0.09 5.64 -3.25
CA LEU A 94 -0.29 6.86 -4.02
C LEU A 94 -0.30 8.11 -3.12
N VAL A 95 -1.04 8.08 -2.04
CA VAL A 95 -1.17 9.22 -1.10
C VAL A 95 0.16 9.49 -0.40
N ALA A 96 0.77 8.47 0.20
CA ALA A 96 2.05 8.61 0.89
C ALA A 96 3.17 9.05 -0.08
N GLY A 97 3.17 8.50 -1.31
CA GLY A 97 4.11 8.87 -2.36
C GLY A 97 3.96 10.32 -2.79
N SER A 98 2.74 10.75 -3.10
CA SER A 98 2.45 12.12 -3.54
C SER A 98 2.81 13.17 -2.50
N ILE A 99 2.50 12.91 -1.22
CA ILE A 99 2.78 13.82 -0.11
C ILE A 99 4.27 13.85 0.24
N SER A 100 4.92 12.69 0.29
CA SER A 100 6.28 12.59 0.82
C SER A 100 7.36 12.85 -0.22
N ARG A 101 7.10 12.64 -1.51
CA ARG A 101 8.07 12.81 -2.59
C ARG A 101 8.69 14.21 -2.63
N PRO A 102 7.94 15.33 -2.60
CA PRO A 102 8.53 16.67 -2.59
C PRO A 102 9.46 16.91 -1.40
N LEU A 103 9.11 16.36 -0.23
CA LEU A 103 9.93 16.47 0.98
C LEU A 103 11.21 15.65 0.87
N PHE A 104 11.14 14.43 0.31
CA PHE A 104 12.31 13.59 0.09
C PHE A 104 13.28 14.24 -0.90
N ASP A 105 12.77 14.78 -2.01
CA ASP A 105 13.57 15.51 -2.99
C ASP A 105 14.23 16.75 -2.36
N ARG A 106 13.49 17.51 -1.56
CA ARG A 106 14.01 18.71 -0.84
C ARG A 106 15.13 18.38 0.14
N TYR A 107 14.99 17.28 0.89
CA TYR A 107 15.98 16.85 1.88
C TYR A 107 17.04 15.91 1.31
N LYS A 108 17.08 15.73 -0.02
CA LYS A 108 18.01 14.84 -0.72
C LYS A 108 18.01 13.40 -0.17
N ILE A 109 16.81 12.90 0.12
CA ILE A 109 16.60 11.50 0.48
C ILE A 109 16.22 10.74 -0.79
N SER A 110 16.80 9.57 -1.00
CA SER A 110 16.55 8.80 -2.21
C SER A 110 15.09 8.37 -2.34
N ARG A 111 14.55 8.42 -3.56
CA ARG A 111 13.18 7.96 -3.86
C ARG A 111 13.02 6.47 -3.65
N GLU A 112 14.10 5.71 -3.78
CA GLU A 112 14.14 4.28 -3.47
C GLU A 112 13.90 4.03 -1.96
N LYS A 113 14.44 4.89 -1.09
CA LYS A 113 14.16 4.83 0.34
C LYS A 113 12.71 5.20 0.65
N LEU A 114 12.14 6.17 -0.05
CA LEU A 114 10.72 6.47 0.04
C LEU A 114 9.87 5.25 -0.34
N ALA A 115 10.16 4.64 -1.48
CA ALA A 115 9.46 3.44 -1.94
C ALA A 115 9.54 2.31 -0.91
N TYR A 116 10.73 2.06 -0.33
CA TYR A 116 10.92 1.09 0.72
C TYR A 116 10.05 1.38 1.96
N ILE A 117 10.02 2.62 2.44
CA ILE A 117 9.24 2.99 3.64
C ILE A 117 7.74 2.80 3.38
N ILE A 118 7.26 3.25 2.23
CA ILE A 118 5.83 3.16 1.89
C ILE A 118 5.41 1.70 1.69
N ASP A 119 6.18 0.92 0.96
CA ASP A 119 5.91 -0.51 0.72
C ASP A 119 5.95 -1.32 2.03
N SER A 120 6.92 -1.02 2.89
CA SER A 120 7.06 -1.67 4.20
C SER A 120 5.97 -1.28 5.22
N THR A 121 5.15 -0.29 4.93
CA THR A 121 4.06 0.15 5.83
C THR A 121 2.68 -0.15 5.26
N SER A 122 2.44 0.12 3.99
CA SER A 122 1.11 0.06 3.39
C SER A 122 0.49 -1.35 3.40
N ALA A 123 1.16 -2.34 2.85
CA ALA A 123 0.64 -3.69 2.80
C ALA A 123 0.65 -4.38 4.19
N PRO A 124 1.73 -4.30 4.98
CA PRO A 124 1.77 -4.91 6.31
C PRO A 124 0.68 -4.40 7.25
N ILE A 125 0.41 -3.10 7.28
CA ILE A 125 -0.62 -2.55 8.16
C ILE A 125 -2.03 -2.98 7.74
N CYS A 126 -2.29 -3.14 6.44
CA CYS A 126 -3.58 -3.61 5.94
C CYS A 126 -3.90 -5.04 6.37
N ILE A 127 -2.89 -5.87 6.64
CA ILE A 127 -3.08 -7.24 7.13
C ILE A 127 -3.31 -7.27 8.65
N LEU A 128 -2.73 -6.32 9.39
CA LEU A 128 -2.86 -6.24 10.84
C LEU A 128 -4.18 -5.60 11.29
N ILE A 129 -4.82 -4.80 10.47
CA ILE A 129 -6.05 -4.10 10.83
C ILE A 129 -7.26 -4.76 10.14
N PRO A 130 -8.25 -5.27 10.89
CA PRO A 130 -9.42 -5.95 10.32
C PRO A 130 -10.40 -5.01 9.58
N LEU A 131 -10.24 -3.69 9.72
CA LEU A 131 -11.19 -2.67 9.25
C LEU A 131 -10.91 -2.20 7.81
N ASN A 132 -10.57 -3.13 6.92
CA ASN A 132 -10.32 -2.87 5.51
C ASN A 132 -10.79 -4.04 4.64
N ALA A 133 -10.63 -3.94 3.32
CA ALA A 133 -11.07 -4.98 2.38
C ALA A 133 -10.40 -6.34 2.63
N TRP A 134 -9.10 -6.37 2.96
CA TRP A 134 -8.38 -7.60 3.29
C TRP A 134 -8.90 -8.26 4.56
N GLY A 135 -9.15 -7.48 5.60
CA GLY A 135 -9.76 -7.96 6.83
C GLY A 135 -11.14 -8.57 6.58
N ALA A 136 -11.97 -7.91 5.75
CA ALA A 136 -13.28 -8.43 5.37
C ALA A 136 -13.18 -9.78 4.65
N VAL A 137 -12.23 -9.94 3.72
CA VAL A 137 -12.01 -11.21 3.01
C VAL A 137 -11.56 -12.31 3.98
N VAL A 138 -10.60 -12.03 4.86
CA VAL A 138 -10.12 -13.02 5.84
C VAL A 138 -11.25 -13.45 6.78
N VAL A 139 -12.03 -12.49 7.30
CA VAL A 139 -13.18 -12.79 8.17
C VAL A 139 -14.22 -13.63 7.44
N ALA A 140 -14.51 -13.34 6.17
CA ALA A 140 -15.43 -14.13 5.35
C ALA A 140 -14.92 -15.57 5.14
N LEU A 141 -13.61 -15.75 4.87
CA LEU A 141 -12.99 -17.07 4.74
C LEU A 141 -13.05 -17.87 6.05
N LEU A 142 -12.78 -17.24 7.19
CA LEU A 142 -12.91 -17.87 8.50
C LEU A 142 -14.35 -18.31 8.77
N ALA A 143 -15.33 -17.44 8.47
CA ALA A 143 -16.74 -17.76 8.61
C ALA A 143 -17.17 -18.93 7.70
N SER A 144 -16.72 -18.94 6.44
CA SER A 144 -17.02 -20.04 5.50
C SER A 144 -16.36 -21.37 5.90
N SER A 145 -15.30 -21.31 6.70
CA SER A 145 -14.63 -22.48 7.27
C SER A 145 -15.31 -23.02 8.53
N GLY A 146 -16.48 -22.50 8.94
CA GLY A 146 -17.24 -22.94 10.09
C GLY A 146 -16.75 -22.44 11.44
N ILE A 147 -16.01 -21.33 11.47
CA ILE A 147 -15.54 -20.69 12.70
C ILE A 147 -16.64 -19.77 13.24
N ASP A 148 -17.11 -20.03 14.46
CA ASP A 148 -18.25 -19.34 15.08
C ASP A 148 -17.96 -17.84 15.36
N GLN A 149 -16.71 -17.47 15.65
CA GLN A 149 -16.30 -16.11 16.00
C GLN A 149 -15.11 -15.65 15.11
N PRO A 150 -15.34 -15.43 13.81
CA PRO A 150 -14.26 -15.19 12.86
C PRO A 150 -13.50 -13.88 13.12
N ILE A 151 -14.16 -12.85 13.64
CA ILE A 151 -13.53 -11.56 13.98
C ILE A 151 -12.59 -11.72 15.18
N ASP A 152 -13.00 -12.43 16.22
CA ASP A 152 -12.19 -12.65 17.41
C ASP A 152 -10.95 -13.48 17.08
N VAL A 153 -11.12 -14.55 16.30
CA VAL A 153 -9.99 -15.36 15.80
C VAL A 153 -9.03 -14.53 14.94
N PHE A 154 -9.54 -13.65 14.08
CA PHE A 154 -8.70 -12.75 13.31
C PHE A 154 -7.90 -11.83 14.24
N VAL A 155 -8.55 -11.17 15.21
CA VAL A 155 -7.89 -10.26 16.15
C VAL A 155 -6.83 -10.99 16.99
N ASP A 156 -7.14 -12.18 17.49
CA ASP A 156 -6.19 -12.98 18.25
C ASP A 156 -4.98 -13.43 17.41
N SER A 157 -5.18 -13.62 16.10
CA SER A 157 -4.11 -13.98 15.18
C SER A 157 -3.12 -12.83 14.87
N ILE A 158 -3.48 -11.57 15.14
CA ILE A 158 -2.65 -10.40 14.80
C ILE A 158 -1.25 -10.51 15.40
N LEU A 159 -1.14 -10.92 16.66
CA LEU A 159 0.14 -11.07 17.36
C LEU A 159 1.04 -12.17 16.78
N PHE A 160 0.45 -13.11 16.05
CA PHE A 160 1.17 -14.20 15.38
C PHE A 160 1.55 -13.86 13.93
N ASN A 161 1.15 -12.71 13.43
CA ASN A 161 1.57 -12.18 12.13
C ASN A 161 2.98 -11.59 12.21
N PHE A 162 3.98 -12.44 12.42
CA PHE A 162 5.38 -12.03 12.65
C PHE A 162 5.98 -11.22 11.50
N TYR A 163 5.66 -11.58 10.25
CA TYR A 163 6.22 -10.88 9.08
C TYR A 163 5.79 -9.40 9.01
N PRO A 164 4.49 -9.04 9.01
CA PRO A 164 4.05 -7.66 9.01
C PRO A 164 4.61 -6.86 10.19
N ILE A 165 4.61 -7.44 11.40
CA ILE A 165 5.14 -6.79 12.59
C ILE A 165 6.65 -6.53 12.45
N ALA A 166 7.41 -7.54 12.01
CA ALA A 166 8.86 -7.42 11.83
C ALA A 166 9.22 -6.39 10.75
N VAL A 167 8.47 -6.31 9.65
CA VAL A 167 8.70 -5.33 8.58
C VAL A 167 8.45 -3.92 9.07
N LEU A 168 7.33 -3.66 9.77
CA LEU A 168 7.05 -2.35 10.37
C LEU A 168 8.14 -1.94 11.35
N VAL A 169 8.54 -2.81 12.26
CA VAL A 169 9.62 -2.54 13.23
C VAL A 169 10.95 -2.29 12.51
N THR A 170 11.26 -3.08 11.49
CA THR A 170 12.51 -2.91 10.72
C THR A 170 12.54 -1.57 10.00
N ALA A 171 11.44 -1.17 9.35
CA ALA A 171 11.34 0.13 8.70
C ALA A 171 11.51 1.29 9.72
N ALA A 172 10.90 1.18 10.89
CA ALA A 172 11.08 2.15 11.97
C ALA A 172 12.54 2.24 12.46
N ILE A 173 13.23 1.10 12.60
CA ILE A 173 14.66 1.04 12.98
C ILE A 173 15.53 1.66 11.89
N VAL A 174 15.26 1.37 10.61
CA VAL A 174 15.97 1.93 9.45
C VAL A 174 15.89 3.45 9.46
N ILE A 175 14.69 4.01 9.71
CA ILE A 175 14.49 5.46 9.81
C ILE A 175 15.24 6.03 11.01
N TRP A 176 15.07 5.43 12.19
CA TRP A 176 15.65 5.91 13.44
C TRP A 176 17.18 5.90 13.43
N LYS A 177 17.77 4.84 12.88
CA LYS A 177 19.23 4.68 12.80
C LYS A 177 19.86 5.33 11.58
N GLY A 178 19.04 5.80 10.61
CA GLY A 178 19.55 6.34 9.35
C GLY A 178 20.32 5.31 8.51
N ILE A 179 19.87 4.06 8.52
CA ILE A 179 20.59 2.95 7.86
C ILE A 179 20.22 2.92 6.38
N ASP A 180 21.25 2.82 5.54
CA ASP A 180 21.13 2.55 4.10
C ASP A 180 22.00 1.35 3.75
N ILE A 181 21.39 0.27 3.23
CA ILE A 181 22.06 -1.02 2.98
C ILE A 181 21.93 -1.37 1.50
N GLY A 182 22.99 -1.96 0.93
CA GLY A 182 22.99 -2.50 -0.42
C GLY A 182 22.63 -1.45 -1.49
N PRO A 183 21.69 -1.74 -2.40
CA PRO A 183 21.28 -0.83 -3.48
C PRO A 183 20.74 0.52 -2.98
N MET A 184 20.10 0.54 -1.81
CA MET A 184 19.57 1.78 -1.21
C MET A 184 20.69 2.75 -0.83
N LYS A 185 21.85 2.25 -0.37
CA LYS A 185 23.02 3.07 -0.08
C LYS A 185 23.58 3.73 -1.36
N ALA A 186 23.63 2.99 -2.46
CA ALA A 186 24.06 3.55 -3.76
C ALA A 186 23.07 4.60 -4.27
N ALA A 187 21.76 4.36 -4.11
CA ALA A 187 20.72 5.33 -4.47
C ALA A 187 20.81 6.60 -3.62
N GLN A 188 21.08 6.46 -2.32
CA GLN A 188 21.24 7.61 -1.43
C GLN A 188 22.47 8.45 -1.81
N ALA A 189 23.62 7.82 -2.07
CA ALA A 189 24.85 8.51 -2.49
C ALA A 189 24.65 9.27 -3.82
N ARG A 190 23.94 8.66 -4.80
CA ARG A 190 23.57 9.31 -6.05
C ARG A 190 22.68 10.55 -5.79
N THR A 191 21.66 10.43 -4.95
CA THR A 191 20.74 11.52 -4.64
C THR A 191 21.45 12.67 -3.92
N GLU A 192 22.38 12.39 -3.02
CA GLU A 192 23.22 13.39 -2.36
C GLU A 192 24.11 14.16 -3.37
N ALA A 193 24.58 13.46 -4.42
CA ALA A 193 25.31 14.09 -5.53
C ALA A 193 24.43 14.97 -6.43
N GLY A 194 23.10 14.99 -6.22
CA GLY A 194 22.15 15.80 -6.95
C GLY A 194 21.42 15.08 -8.08
N GLU A 195 21.66 13.79 -8.27
CA GLU A 195 21.03 12.97 -9.29
C GLU A 195 19.81 12.22 -8.70
N MET A 196 18.60 12.76 -8.93
CA MET A 196 17.37 12.19 -8.37
C MET A 196 16.96 10.87 -9.03
N LEU A 197 17.38 10.62 -10.26
CA LEU A 197 17.06 9.43 -11.04
C LEU A 197 18.32 8.71 -11.48
N TRP A 198 18.20 7.43 -11.81
CA TRP A 198 19.29 6.68 -12.44
C TRP A 198 19.57 7.21 -13.85
N PRO A 199 20.79 7.11 -14.35
CA PRO A 199 21.11 7.46 -15.72
C PRO A 199 20.16 6.79 -16.71
N ASN A 200 19.63 7.57 -17.65
CA ASN A 200 18.64 7.13 -18.65
C ASN A 200 17.25 6.74 -18.13
N ALA A 201 16.94 6.98 -16.85
CA ALA A 201 15.60 6.80 -16.33
C ALA A 201 14.71 7.99 -16.71
N THR A 202 13.56 7.70 -17.31
CA THR A 202 12.52 8.71 -17.57
C THR A 202 11.51 8.71 -16.42
N PRO A 203 11.12 9.87 -15.87
CA PRO A 203 10.05 9.92 -14.87
C PRO A 203 8.74 9.39 -15.48
N MET A 204 8.05 8.50 -14.78
CA MET A 204 6.71 8.02 -15.20
C MET A 204 5.63 9.10 -15.09
N VAL A 205 5.88 10.12 -14.29
CA VAL A 205 4.97 11.26 -14.07
C VAL A 205 5.71 12.53 -14.45
N ASP A 206 5.05 13.41 -15.19
CA ASP A 206 5.61 14.70 -15.58
C ASP A 206 6.02 15.49 -14.32
N PRO A 207 7.27 15.95 -14.21
CA PRO A 207 7.74 16.71 -13.05
C PRO A 207 7.05 18.07 -12.89
N SER A 208 6.24 18.50 -13.87
CA SER A 208 5.48 19.76 -13.82
C SER A 208 4.07 19.60 -13.20
N ILE A 209 3.64 18.39 -12.88
CA ILE A 209 2.38 18.07 -12.21
C ILE A 209 2.67 17.84 -10.70
#